data_b29d1dd5cc4c39d2a0e84d8e29bb6f7a
#
_entry.id   b29d1dd5cc4c39d2a0e84d8e29bb6f7a
#
_cell.length_a   1.000
_cell.length_b   1.000
_cell.length_c   1.000
_cell.angle_alpha   90.00
_cell.angle_beta   90.00
_cell.angle_gamma   90.00
#
_symmetry.space_group_name_H-M   'P 1'
#
loop_
_entity.id
_entity.type
_entity.pdbx_description
1 polymer ?
#
loop_
_entity_poly.entity_id
_entity_poly.type
_entity_poly.pdbx_seq_one_letter_code
_entity_poly.pdbx_strand_id
1 'polypeptide(L)'
;MNKKSVTVLFSGGIDSTSCVRFFSDRDYDVRALFVDYGQAATAAEAQVVESLRDLLNVPVTVIKASSELSFGTGELVGRNAFLIFAAILLGGCNEGLLAIGVHAGTPYYDCSPTFIDRVNVLVEECTNGRVSVVAPFVRWSKDDVYSFF
;
A
#
# COMPACT_ATOMS: atom_id res chain seq x y z
N MET A 1 5.45 -6.11 -25.53
CA MET A 1 4.60 -6.82 -24.55
C MET A 1 4.15 -5.88 -23.46
N ASN A 2 2.91 -5.97 -23.06
CA ASN A 2 2.40 -5.14 -21.97
C ASN A 2 3.00 -5.59 -20.64
N LYS A 3 3.51 -4.65 -19.86
CA LYS A 3 3.94 -4.92 -18.49
C LYS A 3 2.73 -5.22 -17.61
N LYS A 4 2.92 -6.09 -16.61
CA LYS A 4 1.93 -6.28 -15.57
C LYS A 4 1.81 -5.02 -14.73
N SER A 5 0.61 -4.63 -14.38
CA SER A 5 0.36 -3.43 -13.59
C SER A 5 0.28 -3.74 -12.11
N VAL A 6 0.80 -2.83 -11.29
CA VAL A 6 0.66 -2.89 -9.84
C VAL A 6 0.39 -1.49 -9.30
N THR A 7 -0.59 -1.41 -8.41
CA THR A 7 -0.86 -0.22 -7.61
C THR A 7 -0.30 -0.47 -6.22
N VAL A 8 0.62 0.38 -5.76
CA VAL A 8 1.23 0.27 -4.43
C VAL A 8 0.54 1.26 -3.50
N LEU A 9 0.03 0.78 -2.38
CA LEU A 9 -0.41 1.65 -1.29
C LEU A 9 0.82 2.30 -0.68
N PHE A 10 0.94 3.61 -0.84
CA PHE A 10 2.18 4.34 -0.62
C PHE A 10 1.98 5.42 0.44
N SER A 11 2.79 5.39 1.50
CA SER A 11 2.73 6.37 2.59
C SER A 11 3.97 7.26 2.66
N GLY A 12 4.98 7.00 1.83
CA GLY A 12 6.26 7.69 1.89
C GLY A 12 7.24 7.13 2.90
N GLY A 13 6.85 6.12 3.68
CA GLY A 13 7.76 5.43 4.60
C GLY A 13 8.64 4.42 3.89
N ILE A 14 9.59 3.84 4.63
CA ILE A 14 10.56 2.89 4.08
C ILE A 14 9.87 1.67 3.48
N ASP A 15 8.85 1.15 4.16
CA ASP A 15 8.17 -0.08 3.72
C ASP A 15 7.47 0.13 2.38
N SER A 16 6.71 1.22 2.24
CA SER A 16 5.99 1.50 0.99
C SER A 16 6.94 1.92 -0.12
N THR A 17 8.00 2.66 0.18
CA THR A 17 9.02 3.03 -0.80
C THR A 17 9.76 1.80 -1.30
N SER A 18 10.11 0.89 -0.40
CA SER A 18 10.72 -0.40 -0.76
C SER A 18 9.79 -1.22 -1.64
N CYS A 19 8.49 -1.17 -1.38
CA CYS A 19 7.49 -1.88 -2.17
C CYS A 19 7.44 -1.35 -3.62
N VAL A 20 7.48 -0.04 -3.80
CA VAL A 20 7.57 0.58 -5.13
C VAL A 20 8.83 0.10 -5.85
N ARG A 21 9.97 0.14 -5.17
CA ARG A 21 11.23 -0.33 -5.73
C ARG A 21 11.20 -1.81 -6.10
N PHE A 22 10.62 -2.64 -5.23
CA PHE A 22 10.51 -4.08 -5.46
C PHE A 22 9.85 -4.39 -6.81
N PHE A 23 8.74 -3.72 -7.10
CA PHE A 23 8.01 -3.94 -8.34
C PHE A 23 8.66 -3.24 -9.53
N SER A 24 9.23 -2.05 -9.34
CA SER A 24 9.96 -1.36 -10.41
C SER A 24 11.16 -2.16 -10.89
N ASP A 25 11.90 -2.77 -9.98
CA ASP A 25 13.06 -3.62 -10.30
C ASP A 25 12.66 -4.91 -11.04
N ARG A 26 11.40 -5.30 -10.96
CA ARG A 26 10.86 -6.50 -11.59
C ARG A 26 10.03 -6.21 -12.84
N ASP A 27 10.20 -5.00 -13.36
CA ASP A 27 9.64 -4.60 -14.64
C ASP A 27 8.11 -4.54 -14.68
N TYR A 28 7.50 -4.23 -13.54
CA TYR A 28 6.07 -3.93 -13.46
C TYR A 28 5.82 -2.48 -13.87
N ASP A 29 4.61 -2.23 -14.38
CA ASP A 29 4.11 -0.88 -14.55
C ASP A 29 3.54 -0.44 -13.20
N VAL A 30 4.28 0.40 -12.48
CA VAL A 30 3.99 0.77 -11.08
C VAL A 30 3.27 2.09 -11.00
N ARG A 31 2.19 2.11 -10.24
CA ARG A 31 1.49 3.32 -9.82
C ARG A 31 1.43 3.33 -8.29
N ALA A 32 1.67 4.48 -7.68
CA ALA A 32 1.56 4.64 -6.24
C ALA A 32 0.26 5.37 -5.88
N LEU A 33 -0.35 4.97 -4.77
CA LEU A 33 -1.60 5.54 -4.30
C LEU A 33 -1.44 5.92 -2.83
N PHE A 34 -1.61 7.19 -2.53
CA PHE A 34 -1.58 7.72 -1.17
C PHE A 34 -3.00 8.05 -0.72
N VAL A 35 -3.42 7.47 0.41
CA VAL A 35 -4.74 7.74 0.99
C VAL A 35 -4.58 8.65 2.19
N ASP A 36 -5.10 9.86 2.08
CA ASP A 36 -5.15 10.83 3.17
C ASP A 36 -6.52 10.71 3.85
N TYR A 37 -6.54 10.09 5.03
CA TYR A 37 -7.77 9.94 5.83
C TYR A 37 -7.72 10.77 7.12
N GLY A 38 -6.80 11.73 7.22
CA GLY A 38 -6.62 12.55 8.42
C GLY A 38 -5.75 11.90 9.49
N GLN A 39 -4.86 10.99 9.11
CA GLN A 39 -3.92 10.36 10.03
C GLN A 39 -2.97 11.38 10.66
N ALA A 40 -2.43 11.04 11.84
CA ALA A 40 -1.61 11.95 12.63
C ALA A 40 -0.39 12.49 11.87
N ALA A 41 0.19 11.70 10.96
CA ALA A 41 1.40 12.07 10.21
C ALA A 41 1.11 12.57 8.79
N THR A 42 -0.13 12.96 8.47
CA THR A 42 -0.53 13.30 7.10
C THR A 42 0.37 14.36 6.45
N ALA A 43 0.68 15.44 7.16
CA ALA A 43 1.48 16.52 6.58
C ALA A 43 2.91 16.05 6.23
N ALA A 44 3.53 15.29 7.14
CA ALA A 44 4.87 14.75 6.92
C ALA A 44 4.87 13.70 5.80
N GLU A 45 3.86 12.83 5.79
CA GLU A 45 3.70 11.81 4.75
C GLU A 45 3.50 12.43 3.37
N ALA A 46 2.66 13.47 3.27
CA ALA A 46 2.42 14.17 2.02
C ALA A 46 3.68 14.82 1.47
N GLN A 47 4.51 15.40 2.34
CA GLN A 47 5.80 15.98 1.95
C GLN A 47 6.75 14.93 1.39
N VAL A 48 6.84 13.78 2.04
CA VAL A 48 7.70 12.68 1.59
C VAL A 48 7.18 12.11 0.27
N VAL A 49 5.87 11.98 0.12
CA VAL A 49 5.25 11.52 -1.14
C VAL A 49 5.65 12.43 -2.30
N GLU A 50 5.56 13.74 -2.14
CA GLU A 50 5.96 14.69 -3.18
C GLU A 50 7.45 14.60 -3.52
N SER A 51 8.30 14.52 -2.49
CA SER A 51 9.75 14.40 -2.69
C SER A 51 10.12 13.13 -3.44
N LEU A 52 9.47 12.02 -3.13
CA LEU A 52 9.77 10.72 -3.72
C LEU A 52 9.13 10.52 -5.10
N ARG A 53 8.05 11.26 -5.41
CA ARG A 53 7.45 11.24 -6.74
C ARG A 53 8.49 11.50 -7.82
N ASP A 54 9.31 12.53 -7.63
CA ASP A 54 10.35 12.90 -8.59
C ASP A 54 11.49 11.88 -8.62
N LEU A 55 11.87 11.36 -7.45
CA LEU A 55 12.99 10.41 -7.34
C LEU A 55 12.66 9.03 -7.91
N LEU A 56 11.45 8.54 -7.67
CA LEU A 56 11.05 7.21 -8.09
C LEU A 56 10.50 7.19 -9.53
N ASN A 57 10.16 8.35 -10.05
CA ASN A 57 9.59 8.51 -11.40
C ASN A 57 8.38 7.59 -11.64
N VAL A 58 7.51 7.51 -10.65
CA VAL A 58 6.24 6.77 -10.75
C VAL A 58 5.07 7.72 -10.55
N PRO A 59 3.93 7.51 -11.25
CA PRO A 59 2.73 8.31 -10.99
C PRO A 59 2.24 8.10 -9.56
N VAL A 60 1.88 9.17 -8.88
CA VAL A 60 1.30 9.11 -7.54
C VAL A 60 -0.08 9.76 -7.58
N THR A 61 -1.08 9.00 -7.16
CA THR A 61 -2.45 9.49 -6.99
C THR A 61 -2.71 9.70 -5.51
N VAL A 62 -3.31 10.83 -5.16
CA VAL A 62 -3.70 11.14 -3.78
C VAL A 62 -5.21 11.09 -3.66
N ILE A 63 -5.71 10.30 -2.71
CA ILE A 63 -7.14 10.24 -2.38
C ILE A 63 -7.34 10.86 -1.02
N LYS A 64 -8.31 11.76 -0.91
CA LYS A 64 -8.70 12.34 0.38
C LYS A 64 -10.01 11.72 0.85
N ALA A 65 -9.98 11.13 2.05
CA ALA A 65 -11.12 10.54 2.71
C ALA A 65 -11.15 11.06 4.15
N SER A 66 -11.79 12.20 4.36
CA SER A 66 -11.79 12.88 5.64
C SER A 66 -12.96 12.47 6.53
N SER A 67 -12.76 12.52 7.84
CA SER A 67 -13.80 12.39 8.84
C SER A 67 -13.56 13.40 9.95
N GLU A 68 -14.54 13.56 10.84
CA GLU A 68 -14.40 14.45 12.00
C GLU A 68 -13.58 13.80 13.12
N LEU A 69 -13.23 12.53 12.99
CA LEU A 69 -12.46 11.80 13.99
C LEU A 69 -10.98 12.14 13.90
N SER A 70 -10.35 12.21 15.07
CA SER A 70 -8.90 12.32 15.18
C SER A 70 -8.31 10.94 15.38
N PHE A 71 -7.18 10.68 14.73
CA PHE A 71 -6.48 9.41 14.86
C PHE A 71 -5.17 9.61 15.61
N GLY A 72 -4.95 8.78 16.65
CA GLY A 72 -3.70 8.76 17.39
C GLY A 72 -2.64 7.92 16.70
N THR A 73 -1.56 7.66 17.44
CA THR A 73 -0.51 6.73 17.01
C THR A 73 -0.82 5.31 17.47
N GLY A 74 -0.13 4.32 16.91
CA GLY A 74 -0.33 2.92 17.22
C GLY A 74 -1.30 2.23 16.28
N GLU A 75 -1.89 1.14 16.74
CA GLU A 75 -2.79 0.37 15.89
C GLU A 75 -4.11 1.11 15.66
N LEU A 76 -4.45 1.24 14.37
CA LEU A 76 -5.78 1.69 13.96
C LEU A 76 -6.51 0.47 13.39
N VAL A 77 -7.52 0.01 14.13
CA VAL A 77 -8.26 -1.21 13.78
C VAL A 77 -8.96 -1.01 12.43
N GLY A 78 -8.73 -1.94 11.53
CA GLY A 78 -9.33 -1.91 10.18
C GLY A 78 -8.62 -1.02 9.18
N ARG A 79 -7.51 -0.38 9.55
CA ARG A 79 -6.81 0.56 8.66
C ARG A 79 -6.40 -0.07 7.34
N ASN A 80 -5.71 -1.20 7.37
CA ASN A 80 -5.22 -1.80 6.13
C ASN A 80 -6.35 -2.33 5.25
N ALA A 81 -7.41 -2.86 5.85
CA ALA A 81 -8.61 -3.23 5.09
C ALA A 81 -9.25 -2.00 4.43
N PHE A 82 -9.37 -0.90 5.17
CA PHE A 82 -9.87 0.36 4.63
C PHE A 82 -9.01 0.85 3.46
N LEU A 83 -7.69 0.86 3.61
CA LEU A 83 -6.79 1.34 2.56
C LEU A 83 -6.92 0.50 1.28
N ILE A 84 -7.03 -0.80 1.41
CA ILE A 84 -7.19 -1.72 0.28
C ILE A 84 -8.51 -1.41 -0.46
N PHE A 85 -9.62 -1.31 0.25
CA PHE A 85 -10.90 -1.05 -0.40
C PHE A 85 -11.04 0.39 -0.88
N ALA A 86 -10.39 1.35 -0.23
CA ALA A 86 -10.31 2.72 -0.73
C ALA A 86 -9.58 2.78 -2.07
N ALA A 87 -8.52 2.00 -2.24
CA ALA A 87 -7.80 1.92 -3.50
C ALA A 87 -8.70 1.42 -4.64
N ILE A 88 -9.54 0.42 -4.35
CA ILE A 88 -10.47 -0.15 -5.33
C ILE A 88 -11.60 0.83 -5.64
N LEU A 89 -12.27 1.30 -4.60
CA LEU A 89 -13.49 2.12 -4.76
C LEU A 89 -13.19 3.54 -5.22
N LEU A 90 -12.19 4.17 -4.60
CA LEU A 90 -11.88 5.59 -4.80
C LEU A 90 -10.68 5.82 -5.71
N GLY A 91 -9.75 4.88 -5.74
CA GLY A 91 -8.48 5.01 -6.45
C GLY A 91 -8.46 4.44 -7.86
N GLY A 92 -9.56 3.83 -8.29
CA GLY A 92 -9.63 3.24 -9.62
C GLY A 92 -8.75 2.01 -9.84
N CYS A 93 -8.34 1.34 -8.75
CA CYS A 93 -7.61 0.08 -8.84
C CYS A 93 -8.59 -1.04 -9.18
N ASN A 94 -8.83 -1.26 -10.46
CA ASN A 94 -9.85 -2.20 -10.92
C ASN A 94 -9.29 -3.40 -11.70
N GLU A 95 -7.98 -3.46 -11.90
CA GLU A 95 -7.29 -4.61 -12.48
C GLU A 95 -5.83 -4.64 -12.06
N GLY A 96 -5.22 -5.82 -12.10
CA GLY A 96 -3.81 -6.02 -11.76
C GLY A 96 -3.59 -6.28 -10.28
N LEU A 97 -2.36 -6.04 -9.82
CA LEU A 97 -1.99 -6.26 -8.42
C LEU A 97 -2.23 -5.00 -7.59
N LEU A 98 -2.65 -5.20 -6.36
CA LEU A 98 -2.71 -4.16 -5.33
C LEU A 98 -1.74 -4.56 -4.24
N ALA A 99 -0.65 -3.82 -4.09
CA ALA A 99 0.45 -4.18 -3.20
C ALA A 99 0.46 -3.33 -1.94
N ILE A 100 0.77 -3.96 -0.83
CA ILE A 100 0.93 -3.31 0.46
C ILE A 100 2.26 -3.75 1.08
N GLY A 101 3.00 -2.80 1.65
CA GLY A 101 4.36 -3.01 2.15
C GLY A 101 4.46 -3.51 3.58
N VAL A 102 3.47 -4.24 4.08
CA VAL A 102 3.50 -4.77 5.46
C VAL A 102 4.60 -5.81 5.63
N HIS A 103 5.16 -5.90 6.84
CA HIS A 103 6.21 -6.85 7.18
C HIS A 103 5.92 -7.51 8.53
N ALA A 104 6.70 -8.53 8.88
CA ALA A 104 6.48 -9.34 10.08
C ALA A 104 6.91 -8.67 11.39
N GLY A 105 7.39 -7.42 11.34
CA GLY A 105 7.93 -6.73 12.51
C GLY A 105 6.89 -6.11 13.45
N THR A 106 5.59 -6.25 13.19
CA THR A 106 4.53 -5.73 14.06
C THR A 106 3.61 -6.85 14.51
N PRO A 107 2.99 -6.72 15.70
CA PRO A 107 2.06 -7.73 16.19
C PRO A 107 0.63 -7.57 15.63
N TYR A 108 0.39 -6.61 14.77
CA TYR A 108 -0.97 -6.30 14.30
C TYR A 108 -1.48 -7.36 13.35
N TYR A 109 -2.74 -7.76 13.53
CA TYR A 109 -3.39 -8.77 12.68
C TYR A 109 -3.34 -8.36 11.21
N ASP A 110 -3.59 -7.09 10.89
CA ASP A 110 -3.67 -6.62 9.51
C ASP A 110 -2.29 -6.43 8.84
N CYS A 111 -1.22 -6.85 9.53
CA CYS A 111 0.12 -7.00 8.96
C CYS A 111 0.53 -8.48 8.86
N SER A 112 -0.38 -9.41 9.07
CA SER A 112 -0.09 -10.85 9.10
C SER A 112 -0.36 -11.52 7.76
N PRO A 113 0.32 -12.65 7.48
CA PRO A 113 0.01 -13.46 6.29
C PRO A 113 -1.46 -13.90 6.25
N THR A 114 -2.04 -14.24 7.40
CA THR A 114 -3.45 -14.67 7.49
C THR A 114 -4.39 -13.56 7.01
N PHE A 115 -4.14 -12.33 7.43
CA PHE A 115 -4.96 -11.19 6.97
C PHE A 115 -4.83 -11.02 5.46
N ILE A 116 -3.61 -11.05 4.92
CA ILE A 116 -3.38 -10.86 3.48
C ILE A 116 -4.11 -11.96 2.69
N ASP A 117 -4.02 -13.21 3.11
CA ASP A 117 -4.71 -14.31 2.43
C ASP A 117 -6.23 -14.10 2.42
N ARG A 118 -6.80 -13.72 3.55
CA ARG A 118 -8.25 -13.52 3.69
C ARG A 118 -8.76 -12.32 2.91
N VAL A 119 -8.06 -11.19 3.00
CA VAL A 119 -8.48 -9.99 2.27
C VAL A 119 -8.31 -10.19 0.77
N ASN A 120 -7.30 -10.93 0.34
CA ASN A 120 -7.13 -11.25 -1.07
C ASN A 120 -8.29 -12.06 -1.62
N VAL A 121 -8.77 -13.06 -0.89
CA VAL A 121 -9.96 -13.83 -1.30
C VAL A 121 -11.15 -12.89 -1.49
N LEU A 122 -11.38 -12.02 -0.52
CA LEU A 122 -12.52 -11.09 -0.59
C LEU A 122 -12.38 -10.12 -1.78
N VAL A 123 -11.20 -9.58 -1.99
CA VAL A 123 -10.93 -8.67 -3.12
C VAL A 123 -11.12 -9.38 -4.45
N GLU A 124 -10.61 -10.59 -4.59
CA GLU A 124 -10.78 -11.36 -5.82
C GLU A 124 -12.25 -11.65 -6.11
N GLU A 125 -13.02 -11.99 -5.09
CA GLU A 125 -14.47 -12.21 -5.25
C GLU A 125 -15.19 -10.92 -5.65
N CYS A 126 -14.87 -9.79 -5.00
CA CYS A 126 -15.51 -8.51 -5.31
C CYS A 126 -15.16 -8.00 -6.70
N THR A 127 -14.01 -8.36 -7.24
CA THR A 127 -13.52 -7.87 -8.53
C THR A 127 -13.60 -8.91 -9.64
N ASN A 128 -14.22 -10.05 -9.41
CA ASN A 128 -14.29 -11.17 -10.36
C ASN A 128 -12.87 -11.59 -10.84
N GLY A 129 -11.92 -11.65 -9.91
CA GLY A 129 -10.54 -12.05 -10.19
C GLY A 129 -9.68 -10.99 -10.87
N ARG A 130 -10.19 -9.79 -11.08
CA ARG A 130 -9.42 -8.74 -11.77
C ARG A 130 -8.34 -8.13 -10.92
N VAL A 131 -8.52 -8.09 -9.61
CA VAL A 131 -7.53 -7.54 -8.67
C VAL A 131 -7.10 -8.60 -7.69
N SER A 132 -5.79 -8.68 -7.43
CA SER A 132 -5.22 -9.54 -6.40
C SER A 132 -4.37 -8.68 -5.45
N VAL A 133 -4.54 -8.91 -4.14
CA VAL A 133 -3.75 -8.24 -3.11
C VAL A 133 -2.47 -9.03 -2.87
N VAL A 134 -1.33 -8.33 -2.87
CA VAL A 134 -0.02 -8.92 -2.62
C VAL A 134 0.73 -8.12 -1.57
N ALA A 135 1.52 -8.82 -0.77
CA ALA A 135 2.38 -8.21 0.26
C ALA A 135 3.74 -8.90 0.20
N PRO A 136 4.68 -8.38 -0.63
CA PRO A 136 5.94 -9.07 -0.85
C PRO A 136 6.81 -9.22 0.39
N PHE A 137 6.62 -8.35 1.40
CA PHE A 137 7.44 -8.34 2.61
C PHE A 137 6.75 -8.95 3.83
N VAL A 138 5.57 -9.54 3.67
CA VAL A 138 4.74 -9.96 4.81
C VAL A 138 5.44 -10.94 5.75
N ARG A 139 6.40 -11.71 5.23
CA ARG A 139 7.20 -12.66 6.03
C ARG A 139 8.62 -12.14 6.30
N TRP A 140 8.95 -10.94 5.86
CA TRP A 140 10.26 -10.35 6.08
C TRP A 140 10.32 -9.70 7.47
N SER A 141 11.51 -9.69 8.08
CA SER A 141 11.77 -8.88 9.26
C SER A 141 11.94 -7.41 8.85
N LYS A 142 11.88 -6.52 9.83
CA LYS A 142 12.17 -5.11 9.60
C LYS A 142 13.58 -4.92 9.06
N ASP A 143 14.55 -5.68 9.57
CA ASP A 143 15.94 -5.61 9.11
C ASP A 143 16.07 -6.04 7.65
N ASP A 144 15.32 -7.05 7.22
CA ASP A 144 15.30 -7.48 5.82
C ASP A 144 14.82 -6.36 4.90
N VAL A 145 13.76 -5.63 5.31
CA VAL A 145 13.24 -4.50 4.53
C VAL A 145 14.26 -3.37 4.45
N TYR A 146 14.90 -3.03 5.56
CA TYR A 146 15.95 -1.99 5.59
C TYR A 146 17.13 -2.39 4.71
N SER A 147 17.53 -3.66 4.72
CA SER A 147 18.65 -4.13 3.90
C SER A 147 18.32 -4.08 2.41
N PHE A 148 17.06 -4.29 2.05
CA PHE A 148 16.59 -4.17 0.67
C PHE A 148 16.55 -2.72 0.22
N PHE A 149 16.10 -1.83 1.12
CA PHE A 149 15.99 -0.40 0.83
C PHE A 149 17.36 0.22 0.60
#